data_b8a3ad5713570bf934b1a90a169cbdb1
#
_entry.id   b8a3ad5713570bf934b1a90a169cbdb1
#
_cell.length_a   1.000
_cell.length_b   1.000
_cell.length_c   1.000
_cell.angle_alpha   90.00
_cell.angle_beta   90.00
_cell.angle_gamma   90.00
#
_symmetry.space_group_name_H-M   'P 1'
#
loop_
_entity.id
_entity.type
_entity.pdbx_description
1 polymer ?
#
loop_
_entity_poly.entity_id
_entity_poly.type
_entity_poly.pdbx_seq_one_letter_code
_entity_poly.pdbx_strand_id
1 'polypeptide(L)'
;MYDKVLVATDGSPGTTETLAHAVSIARDNDAVLHGLYVVDRRLYLAADKDTQEDVRESLREEGEVALDDIAVGGEEAALETVTRMEEGIPHKVITQYAADEDVDLVVMGTHGRTGRDRVANLGSVTERVVESSPVPVLVVHIE
;
A
#
# COMPACT_ATOMS: atom_id res chain seq x y z
N MET A 1 21.39 -2.87 1.11
CA MET A 1 20.97 -1.75 0.24
C MET A 1 19.63 -1.14 0.67
N TYR A 2 18.63 -1.95 0.89
CA TYR A 2 17.34 -1.44 1.34
C TYR A 2 17.20 -1.64 2.83
N ASP A 3 17.16 -0.54 3.60
CA ASP A 3 17.00 -0.60 5.05
C ASP A 3 15.52 -0.50 5.47
N LYS A 4 14.70 0.11 4.63
CA LYS A 4 13.26 0.24 4.86
C LYS A 4 12.51 -0.03 3.58
N VAL A 5 11.63 -1.02 3.62
CA VAL A 5 10.80 -1.44 2.49
C VAL A 5 9.35 -1.13 2.83
N LEU A 6 8.68 -0.36 1.96
CA LEU A 6 7.28 0.00 2.15
C LEU A 6 6.40 -0.83 1.23
N VAL A 7 5.39 -1.49 1.79
CA VAL A 7 4.31 -2.08 1.01
C VAL A 7 3.07 -1.21 1.19
N ALA A 8 2.56 -0.71 0.06
CA ALA A 8 1.34 0.08 0.05
C ALA A 8 0.18 -0.81 -0.40
N THR A 9 -0.90 -0.81 0.36
CA THR A 9 -2.06 -1.65 0.09
C THR A 9 -3.34 -0.84 0.09
N ASP A 10 -4.30 -1.25 -0.70
CA ASP A 10 -5.66 -0.72 -0.67
C ASP A 10 -6.67 -1.78 -0.16
N GLY A 11 -6.17 -2.89 0.38
CA GLY A 11 -7.01 -3.96 0.89
C GLY A 11 -7.53 -4.91 -0.18
N SER A 12 -7.14 -4.74 -1.43
CA SER A 12 -7.60 -5.61 -2.52
C SER A 12 -6.93 -6.99 -2.47
N PRO A 13 -7.49 -8.00 -3.19
CA PRO A 13 -6.95 -9.37 -3.15
C PRO A 13 -5.49 -9.51 -3.58
N GLY A 14 -4.99 -8.62 -4.43
CA GLY A 14 -3.60 -8.68 -4.89
C GLY A 14 -2.57 -8.34 -3.82
N THR A 15 -2.99 -7.88 -2.66
CA THR A 15 -2.10 -7.51 -1.57
C THR A 15 -1.23 -8.68 -1.09
N THR A 16 -1.76 -9.91 -1.11
CA THR A 16 -1.02 -11.09 -0.67
C THR A 16 0.23 -11.32 -1.50
N GLU A 17 0.12 -11.23 -2.83
CA GLU A 17 1.28 -11.38 -3.72
C GLU A 17 2.28 -10.26 -3.54
N THR A 18 1.77 -9.03 -3.45
CA THR A 18 2.60 -7.85 -3.24
C THR A 18 3.38 -7.97 -1.93
N LEU A 19 2.71 -8.38 -0.87
CA LEU A 19 3.33 -8.56 0.44
C LEU A 19 4.42 -9.62 0.40
N ALA A 20 4.20 -10.73 -0.30
CA ALA A 20 5.20 -11.79 -0.41
C ALA A 20 6.52 -11.27 -0.98
N HIS A 21 6.45 -10.44 -2.00
CA HIS A 21 7.65 -9.82 -2.59
C HIS A 21 8.31 -8.85 -1.62
N ALA A 22 7.53 -8.02 -0.94
CA ALA A 22 8.08 -7.06 0.02
C ALA A 22 8.77 -7.77 1.18
N VAL A 23 8.15 -8.83 1.71
CA VAL A 23 8.73 -9.64 2.80
C VAL A 23 10.04 -10.30 2.36
N SER A 24 10.06 -10.88 1.17
CA SER A 24 11.27 -11.53 0.65
C SER A 24 12.43 -10.55 0.54
N ILE A 25 12.17 -9.37 0.00
CA ILE A 25 13.21 -8.35 -0.16
C ILE A 25 13.66 -7.83 1.22
N ALA A 26 12.73 -7.58 2.13
CA ALA A 26 13.07 -7.11 3.46
C ALA A 26 13.93 -8.13 4.21
N ARG A 27 13.59 -9.41 4.10
CA ARG A 27 14.40 -10.48 4.72
C ARG A 27 15.81 -10.52 4.16
N ASP A 28 15.93 -10.46 2.84
CA ASP A 28 17.25 -10.55 2.18
C ASP A 28 18.15 -9.35 2.51
N ASN A 29 17.55 -8.23 2.87
CA ASN A 29 18.28 -6.99 3.18
C ASN A 29 18.32 -6.68 4.69
N ASP A 30 17.72 -7.52 5.52
CA ASP A 30 17.55 -7.26 6.95
C ASP A 30 16.91 -5.88 7.18
N ALA A 31 15.88 -5.60 6.41
CA ALA A 31 15.19 -4.31 6.40
C ALA A 31 13.99 -4.29 7.33
N VAL A 32 13.58 -3.09 7.72
CA VAL A 32 12.31 -2.87 8.41
C VAL A 32 11.21 -2.88 7.36
N LEU A 33 10.14 -3.61 7.62
CA LEU A 33 8.97 -3.64 6.74
C LEU A 33 7.96 -2.60 7.20
N HIS A 34 7.59 -1.69 6.33
CA HIS A 34 6.52 -0.73 6.58
C HIS A 34 5.31 -1.12 5.76
N GLY A 35 4.13 -1.15 6.40
CA GLY A 35 2.87 -1.35 5.72
C GLY A 35 2.04 -0.07 5.82
N LEU A 36 1.51 0.39 4.70
CA LEU A 36 0.70 1.60 4.64
C LEU A 36 -0.62 1.32 3.94
N TYR A 37 -1.70 1.70 4.59
CA TYR A 37 -3.02 1.74 4.01
C TYR A 37 -3.50 3.17 4.00
N VAL A 38 -3.98 3.64 2.85
CA VAL A 38 -4.52 4.99 2.74
C VAL A 38 -6.04 4.91 2.58
N VAL A 39 -6.75 5.53 3.50
CA VAL A 39 -8.20 5.72 3.36
C VAL A 39 -8.37 6.77 2.27
N ASP A 40 -8.86 6.33 1.10
CA ASP A 40 -8.99 7.18 -0.08
C ASP A 40 -10.19 8.09 0.07
N ARG A 41 -9.93 9.36 0.39
CA ARG A 41 -11.01 10.32 0.64
C ARG A 41 -11.88 10.56 -0.59
N ARG A 42 -11.39 10.29 -1.80
CA ARG A 42 -12.20 10.44 -3.01
C ARG A 42 -13.37 9.49 -3.00
N LEU A 43 -13.19 8.30 -2.38
CA LEU A 43 -14.23 7.29 -2.32
C LEU A 43 -15.39 7.69 -1.42
N TYR A 44 -15.12 8.23 -0.23
CA TYR A 44 -16.22 8.62 0.64
C TYR A 44 -16.81 9.99 0.26
N LEU A 45 -16.00 10.89 -0.32
CA LEU A 45 -16.52 12.17 -0.79
C LEU A 45 -17.44 12.02 -2.00
N ALA A 46 -17.29 10.93 -2.76
CA ALA A 46 -18.16 10.62 -3.89
C ALA A 46 -19.52 10.08 -3.45
N ALA A 47 -19.64 9.67 -2.19
CA ALA A 47 -20.89 9.16 -1.66
C ALA A 47 -21.84 10.29 -1.26
N ASP A 48 -23.14 9.95 -1.12
CA ASP A 48 -24.12 10.90 -0.60
C ASP A 48 -23.71 11.38 0.79
N LYS A 49 -24.03 12.62 1.09
CA LYS A 49 -23.63 13.26 2.33
C LYS A 49 -23.99 12.45 3.58
N ASP A 50 -25.16 11.79 3.54
CA ASP A 50 -25.65 10.99 4.66
C ASP A 50 -24.85 9.70 4.87
N THR A 51 -24.16 9.21 3.82
CA THR A 51 -23.46 7.93 3.86
C THR A 51 -21.95 8.06 3.86
N GLN A 52 -21.42 9.28 3.75
CA GLN A 52 -19.96 9.49 3.69
C GLN A 52 -19.24 8.90 4.90
N GLU A 53 -19.76 9.10 6.09
CA GLU A 53 -19.13 8.59 7.30
C GLU A 53 -19.15 7.06 7.35
N ASP A 54 -20.23 6.45 6.88
CA ASP A 54 -20.32 4.99 6.81
C ASP A 54 -19.30 4.42 5.83
N VAL A 55 -19.12 5.07 4.67
CA VAL A 55 -18.13 4.64 3.67
C VAL A 55 -16.73 4.78 4.24
N ARG A 56 -16.45 5.91 4.88
CA ARG A 56 -15.15 6.17 5.50
C ARG A 56 -14.83 5.11 6.56
N GLU A 57 -15.79 4.80 7.42
CA GLU A 57 -15.61 3.80 8.47
C GLU A 57 -15.38 2.40 7.88
N SER A 58 -16.11 2.07 6.82
CA SER A 58 -15.93 0.80 6.12
C SER A 58 -14.52 0.67 5.53
N LEU A 59 -14.00 1.76 4.95
CA LEU A 59 -12.63 1.79 4.43
C LEU A 59 -11.60 1.61 5.53
N ARG A 60 -11.83 2.22 6.69
CA ARG A 60 -10.94 2.07 7.84
C ARG A 60 -10.92 0.63 8.34
N GLU A 61 -12.07 -0.03 8.40
CA GLU A 61 -12.17 -1.43 8.80
C GLU A 61 -11.41 -2.34 7.84
N GLU A 62 -11.55 -2.10 6.54
CA GLU A 62 -10.78 -2.84 5.53
C GLU A 62 -9.28 -2.62 5.72
N GLY A 63 -8.90 -1.38 6.03
CA GLY A 63 -7.51 -1.03 6.28
C GLY A 63 -6.93 -1.74 7.49
N GLU A 64 -7.70 -1.85 8.56
CA GLU A 64 -7.24 -2.57 9.76
C GLU A 64 -6.94 -4.03 9.45
N VAL A 65 -7.81 -4.68 8.67
CA VAL A 65 -7.59 -6.07 8.25
C VAL A 65 -6.35 -6.18 7.38
N ALA A 66 -6.20 -5.29 6.40
CA ALA A 66 -5.05 -5.31 5.51
C ALA A 66 -3.73 -5.08 6.25
N LEU A 67 -3.73 -4.15 7.21
CA LEU A 67 -2.54 -3.86 8.00
C LEU A 67 -2.21 -5.00 8.96
N ASP A 68 -3.22 -5.67 9.51
CA ASP A 68 -3.00 -6.86 10.33
C ASP A 68 -2.33 -7.98 9.52
N ASP A 69 -2.76 -8.17 8.28
CA ASP A 69 -2.16 -9.18 7.40
C ASP A 69 -0.68 -8.87 7.14
N ILE A 70 -0.35 -7.59 6.98
CA ILE A 70 1.03 -7.17 6.81
C ILE A 70 1.83 -7.41 8.09
N ALA A 71 1.26 -7.06 9.24
CA ALA A 71 1.93 -7.26 10.52
C ALA A 71 2.22 -8.74 10.78
N VAL A 72 1.24 -9.61 10.49
CA VAL A 72 1.40 -11.06 10.64
C VAL A 72 2.49 -11.57 9.70
N GLY A 73 2.47 -11.15 8.43
CA GLY A 73 3.47 -11.57 7.45
C GLY A 73 4.88 -11.15 7.84
N GLY A 74 5.02 -9.94 8.36
CA GLY A 74 6.32 -9.46 8.85
C GLY A 74 6.79 -10.22 10.08
N GLU A 75 5.90 -10.48 11.02
CA GLU A 75 6.21 -11.21 12.24
C GLU A 75 6.63 -12.65 11.93
N GLU A 76 5.90 -13.32 11.05
CA GLU A 76 6.24 -14.68 10.63
C GLU A 76 7.62 -14.77 9.98
N ALA A 77 8.05 -13.69 9.34
CA ALA A 77 9.38 -13.60 8.71
C ALA A 77 10.45 -13.04 9.67
N ALA A 78 10.10 -12.82 10.92
CA ALA A 78 10.98 -12.26 11.94
C ALA A 78 11.52 -10.88 11.56
N LEU A 79 10.69 -10.07 10.91
CA LEU A 79 11.03 -8.71 10.53
C LEU A 79 10.49 -7.71 11.55
N GLU A 80 11.25 -6.65 11.78
CA GLU A 80 10.70 -5.49 12.44
C GLU A 80 9.67 -4.89 11.49
N THR A 81 8.44 -4.69 11.96
CA THR A 81 7.33 -4.27 11.11
C THR A 81 6.61 -3.08 11.72
N VAL A 82 6.36 -2.08 10.90
CA VAL A 82 5.63 -0.86 11.27
C VAL A 82 4.43 -0.76 10.34
N THR A 83 3.25 -0.57 10.88
CA THR A 83 2.05 -0.36 10.07
C THR A 83 1.45 1.01 10.36
N ARG A 84 0.90 1.63 9.33
CA ARG A 84 0.30 2.96 9.45
C ARG A 84 -0.94 3.07 8.58
N MET A 85 -1.99 3.68 9.13
CA MET A 85 -3.16 4.06 8.36
C MET A 85 -3.15 5.57 8.23
N GLU A 86 -3.27 6.05 7.01
CA GLU A 86 -3.36 7.47 6.71
C GLU A 86 -4.62 7.74 5.90
N GLU A 87 -4.97 8.98 5.72
CA GLU A 87 -6.16 9.35 4.96
C GLU A 87 -5.81 10.47 4.00
N GLY A 88 -6.31 10.39 2.79
CA GLY A 88 -6.05 11.42 1.79
C GLY A 88 -6.11 10.88 0.37
N ILE A 89 -5.36 11.51 -0.52
CA ILE A 89 -5.23 11.07 -1.90
C ILE A 89 -4.09 10.05 -1.95
N PRO A 90 -4.38 8.78 -2.31
CA PRO A 90 -3.41 7.70 -2.13
C PRO A 90 -2.01 7.96 -2.67
N HIS A 91 -1.87 8.37 -3.93
CA HIS A 91 -0.52 8.54 -4.48
C HIS A 91 0.28 9.63 -3.76
N LYS A 92 -0.39 10.67 -3.30
CA LYS A 92 0.27 11.75 -2.56
C LYS A 92 0.69 11.31 -1.18
N VAL A 93 -0.17 10.58 -0.49
CA VAL A 93 0.15 10.06 0.84
C VAL A 93 1.29 9.06 0.78
N ILE A 94 1.27 8.16 -0.21
CA ILE A 94 2.33 7.15 -0.36
C ILE A 94 3.69 7.80 -0.62
N THR A 95 3.77 8.72 -1.58
CA THR A 95 5.04 9.37 -1.91
C THR A 95 5.54 10.25 -0.77
N GLN A 96 4.64 10.91 -0.06
CA GLN A 96 5.02 11.73 1.09
C GLN A 96 5.51 10.86 2.24
N TYR A 97 4.84 9.72 2.50
CA TYR A 97 5.28 8.77 3.51
C TYR A 97 6.68 8.24 3.21
N ALA A 98 6.92 7.88 1.94
CA ALA A 98 8.23 7.38 1.53
C ALA A 98 9.34 8.40 1.80
N ALA A 99 9.06 9.68 1.57
CA ALA A 99 10.02 10.75 1.83
C ALA A 99 10.21 10.99 3.34
N ASP A 100 9.10 11.10 4.07
CA ASP A 100 9.14 11.44 5.50
C ASP A 100 9.76 10.35 6.37
N GLU A 101 9.54 9.09 6.00
CA GLU A 101 10.01 7.94 6.79
C GLU A 101 11.33 7.37 6.27
N ASP A 102 11.95 8.02 5.30
CA ASP A 102 13.22 7.57 4.70
C ASP A 102 13.14 6.14 4.15
N VAL A 103 12.05 5.85 3.47
CA VAL A 103 11.85 4.54 2.82
C VAL A 103 12.81 4.41 1.64
N ASP A 104 13.35 3.22 1.44
CA ASP A 104 14.33 2.96 0.36
C ASP A 104 13.72 2.31 -0.86
N LEU A 105 12.59 1.65 -0.69
CA LEU A 105 11.91 0.93 -1.78
C LEU A 105 10.41 0.89 -1.49
N VAL A 106 9.60 1.21 -2.50
CA VAL A 106 8.15 1.05 -2.41
C VAL A 106 7.75 -0.17 -3.23
N VAL A 107 6.93 -1.04 -2.66
CA VAL A 107 6.42 -2.24 -3.34
C VAL A 107 4.91 -2.12 -3.43
N MET A 108 4.37 -2.27 -4.62
CA MET A 108 2.92 -2.19 -4.82
C MET A 108 2.51 -3.03 -6.04
N GLY A 109 1.23 -3.35 -6.12
CA GLY A 109 0.70 -4.13 -7.24
C GLY A 109 0.46 -3.29 -8.48
N THR A 110 0.32 -3.94 -9.63
CA THR A 110 0.03 -3.24 -10.89
C THR A 110 -1.29 -2.50 -10.85
N HIS A 111 -2.27 -2.98 -10.04
CA HIS A 111 -3.56 -2.32 -9.88
C HIS A 111 -4.15 -2.67 -8.52
N GLY A 112 -5.11 -1.87 -8.08
CA GLY A 112 -5.81 -2.09 -6.83
C GLY A 112 -7.26 -2.50 -7.06
N ARG A 113 -8.14 -2.06 -6.15
CA ARG A 113 -9.55 -2.49 -6.13
C ARG A 113 -10.33 -2.17 -7.39
N THR A 114 -9.97 -1.13 -8.12
CA THR A 114 -10.68 -0.70 -9.31
C THR A 114 -9.96 -1.05 -10.60
N GLY A 115 -8.91 -1.84 -10.52
CA GLY A 115 -8.02 -2.08 -11.65
C GLY A 115 -8.23 -3.38 -12.40
N ARG A 116 -9.30 -4.11 -12.11
CA ARG A 116 -9.51 -5.44 -12.67
C ARG A 116 -9.55 -5.48 -14.21
N ASP A 117 -9.90 -4.38 -14.83
CA ASP A 117 -9.98 -4.29 -16.29
C ASP A 117 -8.68 -3.81 -16.93
N ARG A 118 -7.65 -3.64 -16.15
CA ARG A 118 -6.37 -3.09 -16.59
C ARG A 118 -5.41 -4.18 -17.01
N VAL A 119 -5.71 -4.84 -18.08
CA VAL A 119 -4.88 -5.96 -18.53
C VAL A 119 -3.51 -5.48 -19.01
N ALA A 120 -3.48 -4.34 -19.68
CA ALA A 120 -2.25 -3.83 -20.30
C ALA A 120 -1.67 -2.59 -19.64
N ASN A 121 -2.40 -1.97 -18.71
CA ASN A 121 -2.01 -0.70 -18.11
C ASN A 121 -1.93 -0.79 -16.60
N LEU A 122 -1.10 0.05 -16.01
CA LEU A 122 -1.05 0.19 -14.57
C LEU A 122 -2.32 0.88 -14.07
N GLY A 123 -2.73 0.56 -12.84
CA GLY A 123 -3.78 1.31 -12.17
C GLY A 123 -3.33 2.74 -11.92
N SER A 124 -4.28 3.66 -11.77
CA SER A 124 -3.98 5.08 -11.67
C SER A 124 -3.09 5.44 -10.48
N VAL A 125 -3.29 4.81 -9.33
CA VAL A 125 -2.48 5.08 -8.15
C VAL A 125 -1.04 4.61 -8.39
N THR A 126 -0.88 3.39 -8.90
CA THR A 126 0.45 2.81 -9.17
C THR A 126 1.19 3.67 -10.19
N GLU A 127 0.53 4.05 -11.27
CA GLU A 127 1.14 4.91 -12.29
C GLU A 127 1.64 6.22 -11.70
N ARG A 128 0.82 6.87 -10.87
CA ARG A 128 1.20 8.14 -10.27
C ARG A 128 2.33 8.00 -9.25
N VAL A 129 2.35 6.91 -8.50
CA VAL A 129 3.45 6.64 -7.57
C VAL A 129 4.75 6.41 -8.35
N VAL A 130 4.71 5.62 -9.41
CA VAL A 130 5.89 5.37 -10.24
C VAL A 130 6.44 6.70 -10.80
N GLU A 131 5.57 7.59 -11.24
CA GLU A 131 6.00 8.88 -11.81
C GLU A 131 6.59 9.84 -10.78
N SER A 132 6.12 9.79 -9.52
CA SER A 132 6.45 10.82 -8.53
C SER A 132 7.21 10.32 -7.31
N SER A 133 7.49 9.03 -7.21
CA SER A 133 8.18 8.48 -6.04
C SER A 133 9.61 9.01 -5.92
N PRO A 134 10.03 9.38 -4.70
CA PRO A 134 11.43 9.78 -4.47
C PRO A 134 12.41 8.60 -4.46
N VAL A 135 11.89 7.36 -4.47
CA VAL A 135 12.69 6.13 -4.38
C VAL A 135 12.22 5.11 -5.41
N PRO A 136 13.00 4.05 -5.64
CA PRO A 136 12.58 2.99 -6.56
C PRO A 136 11.25 2.38 -6.17
N VAL A 137 10.48 1.98 -7.16
CA VAL A 137 9.18 1.33 -6.98
C VAL A 137 9.24 -0.03 -7.67
N LEU A 138 8.99 -1.08 -6.91
CA LEU A 138 8.82 -2.42 -7.46
C LEU A 138 7.33 -2.64 -7.69
N VAL A 139 6.97 -2.87 -8.94
CA VAL A 139 5.58 -3.11 -9.30
C VAL A 139 5.39 -4.60 -9.49
N VAL A 140 4.55 -5.20 -8.63
CA VAL A 140 4.27 -6.64 -8.69
C VAL A 140 3.07 -6.86 -9.59
N HIS A 141 3.25 -7.72 -10.60
CA HIS A 141 2.16 -8.01 -11.53
C HIS A 141 1.05 -8.80 -10.83
N ILE A 142 -0.15 -8.25 -10.86
CA ILE A 142 -1.34 -8.88 -10.27
C ILE A 142 -2.20 -9.42 -11.41
N GLU A 143 -2.60 -10.68 -11.31
CA GLU A 143 -3.45 -11.32 -12.31
C GLU A 143 -4.94 -11.21 -12.03
#